data_6e65abacfd0169cde0d099aaeeb1de50
#
_entry.id   6e65abacfd0169cde0d099aaeeb1de50
#
_cell.length_a   1.000
_cell.length_b   1.000
_cell.length_c   1.000
_cell.angle_alpha   90.00
_cell.angle_beta   90.00
_cell.angle_gamma   90.00
#
_symmetry.space_group_name_H-M   'P 1'
#
loop_
_entity.id
_entity.type
_entity.pdbx_description
1 polymer ?
#
loop_
_entity_poly.entity_id
_entity_poly.type
_entity_poly.pdbx_seq_one_letter_code
_entity_poly.pdbx_strand_id
1 'polypeptide(L)'
;MGWHLIQNKEKYMKKKDLILAGAVLLLAGILALALRLPKTENGNTMKVTVDGEVYGTYSLAENQTVKIQTGHGTNVLVIENGSAYMEEADCPDGYCKRQGTISRVNETIVCLPHKLVVEVESDGSTTDDADDAPDVIVK
;
A
#
# COMPACT_ATOMS: atom_id res chain seq x y z
N MET A 1 -57.21 -20.45 -21.95
CA MET A 1 -56.54 -21.59 -22.58
C MET A 1 -55.22 -21.15 -23.22
N GLY A 2 -54.30 -20.68 -22.46
CA GLY A 2 -52.98 -20.25 -22.98
C GLY A 2 -51.83 -20.55 -22.02
N TRP A 3 -52.07 -21.31 -21.02
CA TRP A 3 -51.06 -21.52 -19.95
C TRP A 3 -50.13 -22.71 -20.20
N HIS A 4 -50.43 -23.55 -21.17
CA HIS A 4 -49.60 -24.72 -21.48
C HIS A 4 -48.40 -24.45 -22.39
N LEU A 5 -48.31 -23.27 -22.99
CA LEU A 5 -47.22 -22.95 -23.96
C LEU A 5 -45.99 -22.32 -23.34
N ILE A 6 -46.07 -21.93 -22.05
CA ILE A 6 -44.95 -21.24 -21.39
C ILE A 6 -44.00 -22.22 -20.68
N GLN A 7 -44.45 -23.44 -20.42
CA GLN A 7 -43.64 -24.40 -19.65
C GLN A 7 -42.59 -25.22 -20.44
N ASN A 8 -42.50 -25.04 -21.72
CA ASN A 8 -41.63 -25.90 -22.53
C ASN A 8 -40.33 -25.23 -23.01
N LYS A 9 -40.04 -24.02 -22.54
CA LYS A 9 -38.82 -23.32 -22.91
C LYS A 9 -37.65 -23.54 -21.94
N GLU A 10 -37.90 -24.11 -20.79
CA GLU A 10 -36.88 -24.27 -19.75
C GLU A 10 -36.06 -25.57 -19.82
N LYS A 11 -36.40 -26.46 -20.71
CA LYS A 11 -35.82 -27.83 -20.73
C LYS A 11 -34.75 -28.05 -21.79
N TYR A 12 -34.29 -27.01 -22.47
CA TYR A 12 -33.28 -27.15 -23.53
C TYR A 12 -32.04 -26.27 -23.29
N MET A 13 -31.53 -26.25 -22.06
CA MET A 13 -30.13 -25.90 -21.86
C MET A 13 -29.32 -27.10 -22.38
N LYS A 14 -28.85 -26.98 -23.59
CA LYS A 14 -27.97 -27.99 -24.17
C LYS A 14 -26.74 -28.10 -23.30
N LYS A 15 -26.24 -29.31 -23.08
CA LYS A 15 -24.99 -29.53 -22.28
C LYS A 15 -23.85 -28.58 -22.68
N LYS A 16 -23.86 -28.11 -23.93
CA LYS A 16 -22.93 -27.11 -24.47
C LYS A 16 -23.10 -25.73 -23.84
N ASP A 17 -24.32 -25.31 -23.52
CA ASP A 17 -24.59 -24.01 -22.89
C ASP A 17 -24.16 -23.98 -21.42
N LEU A 18 -24.33 -25.13 -20.74
CA LEU A 18 -23.81 -25.32 -19.38
C LEU A 18 -22.29 -25.29 -19.30
N ILE A 19 -21.62 -25.90 -20.27
CA ILE A 19 -20.16 -25.88 -20.37
C ILE A 19 -19.68 -24.48 -20.68
N LEU A 20 -20.36 -23.76 -21.55
CA LEU A 20 -19.99 -22.37 -21.90
C LEU A 20 -20.20 -21.41 -20.73
N ALA A 21 -21.32 -21.54 -20.01
CA ALA A 21 -21.57 -20.76 -18.79
C ALA A 21 -20.52 -21.06 -17.70
N GLY A 22 -20.17 -22.33 -17.50
CA GLY A 22 -19.12 -22.74 -16.57
C GLY A 22 -17.74 -22.18 -16.95
N ALA A 23 -17.41 -22.18 -18.25
CA ALA A 23 -16.15 -21.63 -18.75
C ALA A 23 -16.07 -20.11 -18.54
N VAL A 24 -17.15 -19.38 -18.80
CA VAL A 24 -17.23 -17.93 -18.57
C VAL A 24 -17.10 -17.60 -17.09
N LEU A 25 -17.76 -18.33 -16.21
CA LEU A 25 -17.65 -18.14 -14.75
C LEU A 25 -16.25 -18.45 -14.24
N LEU A 26 -15.60 -19.50 -14.75
CA LEU A 26 -14.21 -19.83 -14.42
C LEU A 26 -13.26 -18.70 -14.85
N LEU A 27 -13.39 -18.22 -16.08
CA LEU A 27 -12.59 -17.10 -16.60
C LEU A 27 -12.80 -15.82 -15.79
N ALA A 28 -14.04 -15.48 -15.45
CA ALA A 28 -14.37 -14.33 -14.62
C ALA A 28 -13.80 -14.49 -13.20
N GLY A 29 -13.85 -15.68 -12.62
CA GLY A 29 -13.29 -16.00 -11.32
C GLY A 29 -11.77 -15.85 -11.28
N ILE A 30 -11.08 -16.39 -12.29
CA ILE A 30 -9.62 -16.26 -12.42
C ILE A 30 -9.22 -14.79 -12.60
N LEU A 31 -9.94 -14.04 -13.44
CA LEU A 31 -9.68 -12.61 -13.65
C LEU A 31 -9.92 -11.80 -12.37
N ALA A 32 -11.01 -12.06 -11.67
CA ALA A 32 -11.31 -11.40 -10.39
C ALA A 32 -10.26 -11.71 -9.32
N LEU A 33 -9.78 -12.96 -9.27
CA LEU A 33 -8.70 -13.35 -8.36
C LEU A 33 -7.38 -12.69 -8.74
N ALA A 34 -7.04 -12.62 -10.01
CA ALA A 34 -5.83 -11.95 -10.50
C ALA A 34 -5.83 -10.43 -10.20
N LEU A 35 -7.00 -9.78 -10.27
CA LEU A 35 -7.16 -8.36 -9.93
C LEU A 35 -7.14 -8.11 -8.41
N ARG A 36 -7.43 -9.14 -7.61
CA ARG A 36 -7.41 -9.03 -6.13
C ARG A 36 -6.07 -9.41 -5.51
N LEU A 37 -5.17 -10.05 -6.24
CA LEU A 37 -3.82 -10.27 -5.75
C LEU A 37 -3.12 -8.91 -5.68
N PRO A 38 -2.85 -8.37 -4.49
CA PRO A 38 -2.04 -7.17 -4.39
C PRO A 38 -0.67 -7.51 -5.00
N LYS A 39 -0.24 -6.76 -5.98
CA LYS A 39 1.15 -6.77 -6.38
C LYS A 39 1.94 -6.22 -5.20
N THR A 40 2.38 -7.09 -4.32
CA THR A 40 3.30 -6.76 -3.26
C THR A 40 4.68 -6.64 -3.89
N GLU A 41 4.99 -5.47 -4.37
CA GLU A 41 6.35 -5.15 -4.79
C GLU A 41 7.15 -4.78 -3.55
N ASN A 42 8.30 -5.40 -3.37
CA ASN A 42 9.24 -4.97 -2.34
C ASN A 42 9.74 -3.58 -2.73
N GLY A 43 9.75 -2.66 -1.77
CA GLY A 43 10.33 -1.35 -1.98
C GLY A 43 11.85 -1.42 -1.96
N ASN A 44 12.47 -0.54 -2.70
CA ASN A 44 13.94 -0.41 -2.71
C ASN A 44 14.39 0.83 -1.95
N THR A 45 13.50 1.79 -1.79
CA THR A 45 13.81 3.10 -1.23
C THR A 45 12.83 3.44 -0.12
N MET A 46 13.30 4.13 0.87
CA MET A 46 12.53 4.59 2.00
C MET A 46 12.67 6.10 2.13
N LYS A 47 11.56 6.80 2.15
CA LYS A 47 11.49 8.24 2.35
C LYS A 47 11.08 8.55 3.78
N VAL A 48 11.83 9.42 4.42
CA VAL A 48 11.55 9.95 5.77
C VAL A 48 11.10 11.38 5.66
N THR A 49 9.93 11.67 6.19
CA THR A 49 9.33 13.01 6.20
C THR A 49 9.10 13.45 7.64
N VAL A 50 9.47 14.67 7.96
CA VAL A 50 9.26 15.29 9.27
C VAL A 50 8.54 16.60 9.09
N ASP A 51 7.43 16.79 9.77
CA ASP A 51 6.60 18.00 9.70
C ASP A 51 6.18 18.39 8.28
N GLY A 52 5.99 17.38 7.40
CA GLY A 52 5.64 17.55 6.00
C GLY A 52 6.81 17.79 5.05
N GLU A 53 8.03 17.94 5.56
CA GLU A 53 9.22 18.13 4.76
C GLU A 53 10.06 16.85 4.67
N VAL A 54 10.67 16.60 3.52
CA VAL A 54 11.54 15.44 3.33
C VAL A 54 12.82 15.61 4.16
N TYR A 55 12.99 14.76 5.15
CA TYR A 55 14.19 14.71 5.99
C TYR A 55 15.34 13.98 5.28
N GLY A 56 15.01 12.89 4.57
CA GLY A 56 15.99 12.13 3.81
C GLY A 56 15.36 10.92 3.13
N THR A 57 16.09 10.41 2.15
CA THR A 57 15.75 9.18 1.41
C THR A 57 16.88 8.18 1.60
N TYR A 58 16.54 6.93 1.90
CA TYR A 58 17.48 5.88 2.25
C TYR A 58 17.20 4.63 1.43
N SER A 59 18.27 3.90 1.08
CA SER A 59 18.13 2.60 0.41
C SER A 59 17.80 1.50 1.41
N LEU A 60 16.81 0.68 1.11
CA LEU A 60 16.50 -0.52 1.91
C LEU A 60 17.52 -1.67 1.68
N ALA A 61 18.32 -1.57 0.61
CA ALA A 61 19.35 -2.57 0.32
C ALA A 61 20.59 -2.43 1.22
N GLU A 62 20.76 -1.28 1.87
CA GLU A 62 21.91 -0.99 2.72
C GLU A 62 21.53 -1.04 4.19
N ASN A 63 22.15 -1.92 4.96
CA ASN A 63 21.95 -1.99 6.40
C ASN A 63 22.54 -0.75 7.06
N GLN A 64 21.71 0.03 7.74
CA GLN A 64 22.12 1.28 8.40
C GLN A 64 21.16 1.66 9.51
N THR A 65 21.67 2.46 10.44
CA THR A 65 20.86 3.05 11.51
C THR A 65 20.79 4.56 11.30
N VAL A 66 19.59 5.09 11.22
CA VAL A 66 19.32 6.51 11.01
C VAL A 66 18.77 7.12 12.28
N LYS A 67 19.52 8.03 12.89
CA LYS A 67 19.05 8.81 14.05
C LYS A 67 18.39 10.09 13.55
N ILE A 68 17.10 10.21 13.77
CA ILE A 68 16.29 11.35 13.36
C ILE A 68 16.04 12.20 14.59
N GLN A 69 16.65 13.39 14.62
CA GLN A 69 16.46 14.37 15.68
C GLN A 69 15.69 15.56 15.15
N THR A 70 14.58 15.87 15.79
CA THR A 70 13.69 16.97 15.41
C THR A 70 13.44 17.88 16.61
N GLY A 71 12.81 19.00 16.39
CA GLY A 71 12.34 19.86 17.49
C GLY A 71 11.26 19.22 18.37
N HIS A 72 10.71 18.07 17.93
CA HIS A 72 9.64 17.35 18.62
C HIS A 72 10.12 16.11 19.38
N GLY A 73 11.36 15.65 19.13
CA GLY A 73 11.93 14.48 19.77
C GLY A 73 12.88 13.69 18.87
N THR A 74 13.28 12.52 19.36
CA THR A 74 14.26 11.65 18.70
C THR A 74 13.63 10.31 18.33
N ASN A 75 13.93 9.86 17.12
CA ASN A 75 13.61 8.52 16.63
C ASN A 75 14.87 7.83 16.12
N VAL A 76 15.00 6.55 16.36
CA VAL A 76 16.06 5.72 15.79
C VAL A 76 15.41 4.69 14.86
N LEU A 77 15.71 4.82 13.60
CA LEU A 77 15.22 3.95 12.53
C LEU A 77 16.34 3.01 12.12
N VAL A 78 16.06 1.72 12.08
CA VAL A 78 17.01 0.69 11.63
C VAL A 78 16.55 0.13 10.30
N ILE A 79 17.47 0.07 9.36
CA ILE A 79 17.29 -0.60 8.07
C ILE A 79 18.18 -1.85 8.09
N GLU A 80 17.55 -2.99 7.92
CA GLU A 80 18.24 -4.29 7.96
C GLU A 80 17.54 -5.31 7.04
N ASN A 81 18.32 -6.01 6.25
CA ASN A 81 17.83 -7.10 5.38
C ASN A 81 16.66 -6.70 4.47
N GLY A 82 16.70 -5.51 3.88
CA GLY A 82 15.66 -5.00 2.99
C GLY A 82 14.38 -4.54 3.69
N SER A 83 14.44 -4.32 4.99
CA SER A 83 13.31 -3.92 5.81
C SER A 83 13.70 -2.77 6.74
N ALA A 84 12.73 -2.03 7.22
CA ALA A 84 12.95 -0.96 8.18
C ALA A 84 11.99 -1.07 9.37
N TYR A 85 12.45 -0.69 10.54
CA TYR A 85 11.64 -0.63 11.75
C TYR A 85 12.13 0.48 12.70
N MET A 86 11.25 0.94 13.56
CA MET A 86 11.58 1.92 14.58
C MET A 86 12.14 1.20 15.82
N GLU A 87 13.42 1.37 16.10
CA GLU A 87 14.07 0.75 17.24
C GLU A 87 13.83 1.55 18.53
N GLU A 88 14.07 2.85 18.47
CA GLU A 88 13.88 3.74 19.60
C GLU A 88 13.06 4.97 19.20
N ALA A 89 12.28 5.45 20.15
CA ALA A 89 11.58 6.72 20.06
C ALA A 89 11.27 7.21 21.47
N ASP A 90 11.47 8.49 21.71
CA ASP A 90 11.14 9.14 22.98
C ASP A 90 9.70 9.70 23.04
N CYS A 91 8.85 9.30 22.09
CA CYS A 91 7.42 9.63 22.10
C CYS A 91 6.72 8.94 23.29
N PRO A 92 5.74 9.62 23.96
CA PRO A 92 5.15 9.15 25.22
C PRO A 92 4.50 7.77 25.15
N ASP A 93 3.87 7.42 24.05
CA ASP A 93 3.09 6.19 23.86
C ASP A 93 3.87 5.08 23.14
N GLY A 94 5.03 5.39 22.53
CA GLY A 94 5.87 4.41 21.82
C GLY A 94 5.14 3.66 20.69
N TYR A 95 4.08 4.25 20.16
CA TYR A 95 3.24 3.60 19.15
C TYR A 95 4.00 3.27 17.87
N CYS A 96 4.89 4.17 17.42
CA CYS A 96 5.70 3.99 16.22
C CYS A 96 6.59 2.74 16.29
N LYS A 97 7.09 2.37 17.46
CA LYS A 97 7.88 1.13 17.66
C LYS A 97 7.02 -0.14 17.54
N ARG A 98 5.73 -0.04 17.86
CA ARG A 98 4.80 -1.17 17.80
C ARG A 98 4.17 -1.40 16.43
N GLN A 99 4.38 -0.49 15.48
CA GLN A 99 3.86 -0.66 14.11
C GLN A 99 4.56 -1.79 13.35
N GLY A 100 5.71 -2.23 13.84
CA GLY A 100 6.44 -3.36 13.28
C GLY A 100 7.39 -2.98 12.16
N THR A 101 7.71 -3.95 11.33
CA THR A 101 8.69 -3.86 10.26
C THR A 101 7.99 -3.62 8.92
N ILE A 102 8.51 -2.69 8.13
CA ILE A 102 8.03 -2.36 6.79
C ILE A 102 9.08 -2.72 5.72
N SER A 103 8.64 -3.21 4.58
CA SER A 103 9.52 -3.59 3.45
C SER A 103 8.85 -3.47 2.09
N ARG A 104 7.53 -3.32 2.06
CA ARG A 104 6.75 -3.29 0.82
C ARG A 104 6.38 -1.86 0.46
N VAL A 105 6.25 -1.62 -0.83
CA VAL A 105 5.79 -0.31 -1.34
C VAL A 105 4.48 0.11 -0.69
N ASN A 106 4.38 1.36 -0.31
CA ASN A 106 3.27 1.99 0.41
C ASN A 106 3.08 1.53 1.87
N GLU A 107 4.00 0.75 2.43
CA GLU A 107 4.00 0.54 3.88
C GLU A 107 4.62 1.75 4.59
N THR A 108 4.05 2.12 5.71
CA THR A 108 4.44 3.32 6.45
C THR A 108 4.59 3.07 7.95
N ILE A 109 5.51 3.81 8.57
CA ILE A 109 5.57 3.97 10.03
C ILE A 109 5.32 5.44 10.35
N VAL A 110 4.40 5.71 11.24
CA VAL A 110 4.01 7.08 11.62
C VAL A 110 4.25 7.29 13.10
N CYS A 111 4.96 8.37 13.45
CA CYS A 111 5.09 8.89 14.80
C CYS A 111 4.41 10.26 14.88
N LEU A 112 3.17 10.29 15.33
CA LEU A 112 2.36 11.51 15.39
C LEU A 112 2.95 12.58 16.32
N PRO A 113 3.42 12.26 17.56
CA PRO A 113 4.02 13.25 18.45
C PRO A 113 5.24 13.94 17.84
N HIS A 114 6.02 13.22 17.03
CA HIS A 114 7.22 13.76 16.37
C HIS A 114 6.97 14.24 14.95
N LYS A 115 5.72 14.14 14.44
CA LYS A 115 5.33 14.47 13.07
C LYS A 115 6.19 13.79 12.01
N LEU A 116 6.60 12.55 12.32
CA LEU A 116 7.47 11.74 11.50
C LEU A 116 6.65 10.72 10.70
N VAL A 117 6.93 10.62 9.42
CA VAL A 117 6.41 9.59 8.53
C VAL A 117 7.57 8.93 7.80
N VAL A 118 7.61 7.61 7.86
CA VAL A 118 8.54 6.78 7.11
C VAL A 118 7.72 5.98 6.11
N GLU A 119 8.02 6.08 4.84
CA GLU A 119 7.28 5.43 3.76
C GLU A 119 8.23 4.66 2.84
N VAL A 120 7.83 3.47 2.45
CA VAL A 120 8.57 2.65 1.49
C VAL A 120 8.07 2.94 0.08
N GLU A 121 8.99 3.32 -0.80
CA GLU A 121 8.73 3.65 -2.20
C GLU A 121 9.40 2.63 -3.14
N SER A 122 8.90 2.53 -4.37
CA SER A 122 9.56 1.78 -5.44
C SER A 122 10.60 2.67 -6.16
N ASP A 123 11.65 2.06 -6.71
CA ASP A 123 12.56 2.77 -7.62
C ASP A 123 11.79 3.29 -8.83
N GLY A 124 11.61 4.60 -8.91
CA GLY A 124 10.93 5.27 -10.01
C GLY A 124 9.74 6.14 -9.61
N SER A 125 9.29 6.08 -8.36
CA SER A 125 8.32 7.06 -7.83
C SER A 125 9.06 8.23 -7.16
N THR A 126 9.90 8.92 -7.90
CA THR A 126 10.16 10.33 -7.60
C THR A 126 8.94 11.11 -8.04
N THR A 127 7.85 10.95 -7.30
CA THR A 127 6.83 11.98 -7.36
C THR A 127 7.40 13.16 -6.58
N ASP A 128 8.09 14.02 -7.31
CA ASP A 128 8.22 15.41 -6.97
C ASP A 128 6.81 16.04 -7.04
N ASP A 129 5.87 15.48 -6.27
CA ASP A 129 4.55 16.06 -6.08
C ASP A 129 4.62 17.13 -4.98
N ALA A 130 5.60 18.00 -5.10
CA ALA A 130 5.67 19.23 -4.35
C ALA A 130 5.04 20.41 -5.12
N ASP A 131 4.18 20.13 -6.10
CA ASP A 131 3.64 21.21 -6.93
C ASP A 131 2.17 20.97 -7.36
N ASP A 132 1.32 20.61 -6.42
CA ASP A 132 -0.10 20.85 -6.57
C ASP A 132 -0.70 21.41 -5.27
N ALA A 133 -0.15 22.52 -4.84
CA ALA A 133 -0.88 23.40 -3.95
C ALA A 133 -2.01 24.02 -4.79
N PRO A 134 -3.28 23.79 -4.47
CA PRO A 134 -4.34 24.54 -5.10
C PRO A 134 -4.11 26.01 -4.77
N ASP A 135 -3.81 26.80 -5.79
CA ASP A 135 -3.70 28.25 -5.72
C ASP A 135 -5.08 28.81 -5.34
N VAL A 136 -5.37 28.81 -4.05
CA VAL A 136 -6.52 29.48 -3.51
C VAL A 136 -6.18 30.95 -3.41
N ILE A 137 -6.34 31.66 -4.51
CA ILE A 137 -6.36 33.11 -4.49
C ILE A 137 -7.64 33.55 -3.78
N VAL A 138 -7.53 33.82 -2.51
CA VAL A 138 -8.55 34.55 -1.76
C VAL A 138 -8.34 36.03 -2.02
N LYS A 139 -9.21 36.59 -2.85
CA LYS A 139 -9.37 38.07 -2.93
C LYS A 139 -10.30 38.53 -1.83
#